data_170feacc88223ffcbec2932115322256
#
_entry.id   170feacc88223ffcbec2932115322256
#
_cell.length_a   1.000
_cell.length_b   1.000
_cell.length_c   1.000
_cell.angle_alpha   90.00
_cell.angle_beta   90.00
_cell.angle_gamma   90.00
#
_symmetry.space_group_name_H-M   'P 1'
#
loop_
_entity.id
_entity.type
_entity.pdbx_description
1 polymer ?
#
loop_
_entity_poly.entity_id
_entity_poly.type
_entity_poly.pdbx_seq_one_letter_code
_entity_poly.pdbx_strand_id
1 'polypeptide(L)'
;MTRIFTFPALTTALTLALAAAALADDEYNVSNSLTLTGQPLGMHGVDPVSMFEAEKPEMGNATFTSAHDGVDYYFASQAAQATFEADPTAHLPQFGGFCAFGVYVGKKLDGDVRYADIVDDKLYLFVNEEIFKKYLEDKETVIHGAHAKWADIHHTPVSSL
;
A
#
# COMPACT_ATOMS: atom_id res chain seq x y z
N MET A 1 -15.92 -58.82 0.74
CA MET A 1 -14.89 -57.95 0.13
C MET A 1 -15.39 -56.51 0.15
N THR A 2 -15.01 -55.77 1.19
CA THR A 2 -15.45 -54.38 1.45
C THR A 2 -14.35 -53.43 0.96
N ARG A 3 -14.64 -52.65 -0.07
CA ARG A 3 -13.68 -51.61 -0.58
C ARG A 3 -13.88 -50.34 0.21
N ILE A 4 -12.86 -49.94 0.93
CA ILE A 4 -12.76 -48.64 1.63
C ILE A 4 -12.28 -47.62 0.61
N PHE A 5 -13.11 -46.61 0.31
CA PHE A 5 -12.73 -45.46 -0.48
C PHE A 5 -12.21 -44.39 0.49
N THR A 6 -10.89 -44.11 0.49
CA THR A 6 -10.25 -42.98 1.17
C THR A 6 -10.35 -41.74 0.27
N PHE A 7 -11.02 -40.69 0.76
CA PHE A 7 -11.01 -39.38 0.14
C PHE A 7 -9.76 -38.63 0.63
N PRO A 8 -8.92 -38.07 -0.27
CA PRO A 8 -7.84 -37.19 0.17
C PRO A 8 -8.36 -35.80 0.50
N ALA A 9 -7.81 -35.25 1.61
CA ALA A 9 -8.20 -34.02 2.25
C ALA A 9 -8.02 -32.75 1.39
N LEU A 10 -9.07 -31.96 1.38
CA LEU A 10 -9.13 -30.60 0.81
C LEU A 10 -8.82 -29.59 1.92
N THR A 11 -7.55 -29.50 2.36
CA THR A 11 -7.16 -28.63 3.50
C THR A 11 -6.06 -27.60 3.17
N THR A 12 -5.59 -27.51 1.91
CA THR A 12 -4.43 -26.72 1.58
C THR A 12 -4.71 -25.27 1.10
N ALA A 13 -5.96 -24.92 0.78
CA ALA A 13 -6.27 -23.62 0.19
C ALA A 13 -6.45 -22.47 1.20
N LEU A 14 -6.82 -22.77 2.45
CA LEU A 14 -7.14 -21.74 3.45
C LEU A 14 -5.88 -21.13 4.12
N THR A 15 -4.80 -21.87 4.21
CA THR A 15 -3.56 -21.41 4.85
C THR A 15 -2.74 -20.43 4.00
N LEU A 16 -2.86 -20.49 2.68
CA LEU A 16 -2.13 -19.57 1.77
C LEU A 16 -2.73 -18.16 1.78
N ALA A 17 -4.05 -18.03 1.87
CA ALA A 17 -4.73 -16.74 1.90
C ALA A 17 -4.45 -15.94 3.18
N LEU A 18 -4.37 -16.60 4.35
CA LEU A 18 -4.01 -15.92 5.60
C LEU A 18 -2.55 -15.45 5.62
N ALA A 19 -1.64 -16.20 5.01
CA ALA A 19 -0.23 -15.81 4.94
C ALA A 19 -0.02 -14.59 4.01
N ALA A 20 -0.76 -14.51 2.90
CA ALA A 20 -0.68 -13.36 2.01
C ALA A 20 -1.22 -12.07 2.64
N ALA A 21 -2.33 -12.14 3.40
CA ALA A 21 -2.87 -10.99 4.11
C ALA A 21 -1.91 -10.48 5.22
N ALA A 22 -1.27 -11.38 5.96
CA ALA A 22 -0.30 -11.00 6.99
C ALA A 22 0.96 -10.32 6.42
N LEU A 23 1.39 -10.70 5.20
CA LEU A 23 2.52 -10.05 4.53
C LEU A 23 2.15 -8.65 4.02
N ALA A 24 0.93 -8.45 3.54
CA ALA A 24 0.46 -7.15 3.09
C ALA A 24 0.43 -6.13 4.25
N ASP A 25 -0.02 -6.51 5.44
CA ASP A 25 -0.05 -5.64 6.64
C ASP A 25 1.35 -5.15 7.06
N ASP A 26 2.40 -5.93 6.79
CA ASP A 26 3.77 -5.56 7.16
C ASP A 26 4.47 -4.72 6.09
N GLU A 27 4.12 -4.89 4.81
CA GLU A 27 4.79 -4.24 3.69
C GLU A 27 4.03 -3.04 3.14
N TYR A 28 2.71 -2.99 3.37
CA TYR A 28 1.83 -1.95 2.86
C TYR A 28 1.05 -1.27 3.99
N ASN A 29 0.90 0.04 3.89
CA ASN A 29 0.04 0.83 4.75
C ASN A 29 -1.42 0.66 4.31
N VAL A 30 -2.14 -0.21 5.00
CA VAL A 30 -3.50 -0.63 4.64
C VAL A 30 -4.49 -0.41 5.79
N SER A 31 -5.78 -0.39 5.44
CA SER A 31 -6.85 -0.33 6.44
C SER A 31 -6.94 -1.65 7.24
N ASN A 32 -7.39 -1.56 8.51
CA ASN A 32 -7.59 -2.72 9.38
C ASN A 32 -8.82 -3.58 9.01
N SER A 33 -9.55 -3.24 7.95
CA SER A 33 -10.74 -3.96 7.49
C SER A 33 -10.55 -4.46 6.06
N LEU A 34 -11.27 -5.52 5.70
CA LEU A 34 -11.22 -6.10 4.37
C LEU A 34 -12.29 -5.49 3.46
N THR A 35 -11.96 -5.37 2.19
CA THR A 35 -12.90 -5.01 1.12
C THR A 35 -13.83 -6.18 0.78
N LEU A 36 -14.72 -6.00 -0.19
CA LEU A 36 -15.60 -7.08 -0.66
C LEU A 36 -14.86 -8.24 -1.34
N THR A 37 -13.64 -8.03 -1.81
CA THR A 37 -12.80 -9.08 -2.38
C THR A 37 -12.08 -9.91 -1.32
N GLY A 38 -12.07 -9.44 -0.06
CA GLY A 38 -11.37 -10.07 1.05
C GLY A 38 -9.90 -9.63 1.19
N GLN A 39 -9.50 -8.56 0.49
CA GLN A 39 -8.18 -7.95 0.61
C GLN A 39 -8.23 -6.67 1.48
N PRO A 40 -7.12 -6.27 2.14
CA PRO A 40 -7.04 -4.96 2.79
C PRO A 40 -7.04 -3.82 1.76
N LEU A 41 -7.49 -2.63 2.17
CA LEU A 41 -7.60 -1.46 1.32
C LEU A 41 -6.39 -0.54 1.48
N GLY A 42 -5.70 -0.24 0.38
CA GLY A 42 -4.58 0.70 0.32
C GLY A 42 -5.02 2.16 0.23
N MET A 43 -4.09 3.07 0.53
CA MET A 43 -4.24 4.53 0.40
C MET A 43 -5.53 5.11 1.03
N HIS A 44 -6.08 4.45 2.07
CA HIS A 44 -7.35 4.84 2.71
C HIS A 44 -8.51 5.00 1.71
N GLY A 45 -8.46 4.30 0.56
CA GLY A 45 -9.47 4.37 -0.50
C GLY A 45 -9.38 5.58 -1.41
N VAL A 46 -8.32 6.37 -1.32
CA VAL A 46 -8.02 7.40 -2.32
C VAL A 46 -7.51 6.75 -3.59
N ASP A 47 -7.95 7.26 -4.73
CA ASP A 47 -7.53 6.81 -6.06
C ASP A 47 -6.05 7.15 -6.29
N PRO A 48 -5.15 6.15 -6.42
CA PRO A 48 -3.73 6.39 -6.61
C PRO A 48 -3.40 7.13 -7.91
N VAL A 49 -4.19 6.94 -8.98
CA VAL A 49 -4.00 7.65 -10.26
C VAL A 49 -4.29 9.14 -10.10
N SER A 50 -5.28 9.49 -9.29
CA SER A 50 -5.63 10.89 -9.03
C SER A 50 -4.50 11.69 -8.37
N MET A 51 -3.58 11.03 -7.68
CA MET A 51 -2.42 11.69 -7.08
C MET A 51 -1.48 12.32 -8.13
N PHE A 52 -1.50 11.81 -9.36
CA PHE A 52 -0.63 12.25 -10.44
C PHE A 52 -1.37 13.08 -11.51
N GLU A 53 -2.63 12.78 -11.77
CA GLU A 53 -3.36 13.30 -12.92
C GLU A 53 -4.40 14.37 -12.57
N ALA A 54 -4.90 14.41 -11.33
CA ALA A 54 -5.93 15.35 -10.89
C ALA A 54 -5.34 16.58 -10.19
N GLU A 55 -6.10 17.69 -10.15
CA GLU A 55 -5.71 18.90 -9.40
C GLU A 55 -5.61 18.64 -7.89
N LYS A 56 -6.33 17.63 -7.40
CA LYS A 56 -6.34 17.20 -5.99
C LYS A 56 -6.67 15.72 -5.90
N PRO A 57 -6.24 15.04 -4.83
CA PRO A 57 -6.60 13.64 -4.58
C PRO A 57 -8.12 13.42 -4.61
N GLU A 58 -8.56 12.36 -5.27
CA GLU A 58 -9.97 11.96 -5.38
C GLU A 58 -10.23 10.67 -4.62
N MET A 59 -11.39 10.60 -3.97
CA MET A 59 -11.81 9.33 -3.34
C MET A 59 -12.24 8.34 -4.40
N GLY A 60 -11.71 7.12 -4.29
CA GLY A 60 -12.15 6.00 -5.10
C GLY A 60 -13.51 5.46 -4.67
N ASN A 61 -14.06 4.58 -5.50
CA ASN A 61 -15.33 3.88 -5.28
C ASN A 61 -15.12 2.38 -5.42
N ALA A 62 -15.68 1.59 -4.52
CA ALA A 62 -15.59 0.13 -4.52
C ALA A 62 -16.11 -0.55 -5.82
N THR A 63 -16.88 0.18 -6.65
CA THR A 63 -17.30 -0.30 -7.99
C THR A 63 -16.10 -0.45 -8.93
N PHE A 64 -15.08 0.38 -8.77
CA PHE A 64 -13.84 0.37 -9.55
C PHE A 64 -12.70 -0.06 -8.61
N THR A 65 -12.45 -1.36 -8.55
CA THR A 65 -11.45 -1.97 -7.66
C THR A 65 -10.48 -2.80 -8.46
N SER A 66 -9.19 -2.64 -8.20
CA SER A 66 -8.15 -3.56 -8.69
C SER A 66 -7.21 -3.93 -7.56
N ALA A 67 -6.76 -5.19 -7.58
CA ALA A 67 -5.80 -5.71 -6.61
C ALA A 67 -4.38 -5.64 -7.17
N HIS A 68 -3.42 -5.28 -6.31
CA HIS A 68 -1.99 -5.39 -6.59
C HIS A 68 -1.27 -5.83 -5.31
N ASP A 69 -0.45 -6.88 -5.42
CA ASP A 69 0.33 -7.47 -4.32
C ASP A 69 -0.48 -7.76 -3.03
N GLY A 70 -1.73 -8.23 -3.21
CA GLY A 70 -2.60 -8.57 -2.07
C GLY A 70 -3.29 -7.38 -1.41
N VAL A 71 -3.23 -6.19 -2.00
CA VAL A 71 -3.90 -4.97 -1.56
C VAL A 71 -4.90 -4.52 -2.63
N ASP A 72 -6.12 -4.17 -2.20
CA ASP A 72 -7.10 -3.55 -3.08
C ASP A 72 -6.92 -2.03 -3.12
N TYR A 73 -7.13 -1.47 -4.30
CA TYR A 73 -7.16 -0.03 -4.54
C TYR A 73 -8.49 0.36 -5.18
N TYR A 74 -9.07 1.46 -4.72
CA TYR A 74 -10.30 2.02 -5.27
C TYR A 74 -9.98 3.16 -6.22
N PHE A 75 -10.76 3.28 -7.29
CA PHE A 75 -10.59 4.31 -8.32
C PHE A 75 -11.82 5.19 -8.44
N ALA A 76 -11.64 6.45 -8.82
CA ALA A 76 -12.71 7.40 -9.02
C ALA A 76 -13.52 7.08 -10.29
N SER A 77 -12.92 6.38 -11.26
CA SER A 77 -13.53 6.04 -12.54
C SER A 77 -12.97 4.74 -13.11
N GLN A 78 -13.70 4.17 -14.08
CA GLN A 78 -13.20 3.04 -14.88
C GLN A 78 -11.93 3.40 -15.67
N ALA A 79 -11.79 4.66 -16.10
CA ALA A 79 -10.60 5.11 -16.82
C ALA A 79 -9.37 5.10 -15.90
N ALA A 80 -9.48 5.64 -14.67
CA ALA A 80 -8.40 5.59 -13.69
C ALA A 80 -8.03 4.15 -13.32
N GLN A 81 -9.03 3.27 -13.14
CA GLN A 81 -8.79 1.84 -12.92
C GLN A 81 -7.96 1.23 -14.06
N ALA A 82 -8.34 1.48 -15.32
CA ALA A 82 -7.60 0.96 -16.48
C ALA A 82 -6.18 1.53 -16.59
N THR A 83 -5.99 2.81 -16.25
CA THR A 83 -4.65 3.44 -16.18
C THR A 83 -3.77 2.72 -15.16
N PHE A 84 -4.29 2.48 -13.96
CA PHE A 84 -3.57 1.74 -12.91
C PHE A 84 -3.25 0.30 -13.35
N GLU A 85 -4.19 -0.43 -13.92
CA GLU A 85 -3.99 -1.82 -14.37
C GLU A 85 -2.92 -1.94 -15.46
N ALA A 86 -2.71 -0.89 -16.26
CA ALA A 86 -1.67 -0.86 -17.27
C ALA A 86 -0.26 -0.76 -16.66
N ASP A 87 -0.07 0.01 -15.58
CA ASP A 87 1.18 0.10 -14.82
C ASP A 87 0.89 0.48 -13.36
N PRO A 88 0.61 -0.50 -12.48
CA PRO A 88 0.35 -0.24 -11.08
C PRO A 88 1.51 0.47 -10.37
N THR A 89 2.75 0.09 -10.71
CA THR A 89 3.94 0.58 -10.00
C THR A 89 4.21 2.07 -10.24
N ALA A 90 3.76 2.61 -11.38
CA ALA A 90 3.86 4.03 -11.67
C ALA A 90 2.97 4.92 -10.77
N HIS A 91 1.92 4.34 -10.17
CA HIS A 91 0.92 5.10 -9.41
C HIS A 91 0.94 4.80 -7.91
N LEU A 92 1.69 3.79 -7.48
CA LEU A 92 1.74 3.42 -6.07
C LEU A 92 2.72 4.29 -5.28
N PRO A 93 2.39 4.64 -4.02
CA PRO A 93 3.30 5.37 -3.17
C PRO A 93 4.52 4.54 -2.83
N GLN A 94 5.66 5.21 -2.68
CA GLN A 94 6.88 4.58 -2.21
C GLN A 94 6.70 4.05 -0.78
N PHE A 95 7.51 3.07 -0.41
CA PHE A 95 7.53 2.47 0.93
C PHE A 95 6.18 1.86 1.34
N GLY A 96 5.45 1.29 0.38
CA GLY A 96 4.13 0.69 0.63
C GLY A 96 3.07 1.69 1.11
N GLY A 97 3.29 3.00 0.97
CA GLY A 97 2.39 4.05 1.45
C GLY A 97 2.63 4.48 2.90
N PHE A 98 3.67 3.95 3.56
CA PHE A 98 4.09 4.48 4.86
C PHE A 98 4.74 5.87 4.72
N CYS A 99 4.69 6.65 5.80
CA CYS A 99 5.31 7.96 5.88
C CYS A 99 6.82 7.90 5.57
N ALA A 100 7.27 8.60 4.51
CA ALA A 100 8.66 8.58 4.08
C ALA A 100 9.62 9.08 5.17
N PHE A 101 9.25 10.11 5.94
CA PHE A 101 10.04 10.57 7.08
C PHE A 101 10.06 9.55 8.22
N GLY A 102 8.95 8.82 8.43
CA GLY A 102 8.89 7.70 9.37
C GLY A 102 9.90 6.62 8.98
N VAL A 103 9.90 6.21 7.71
CA VAL A 103 10.85 5.23 7.18
C VAL A 103 12.30 5.72 7.33
N TYR A 104 12.59 6.98 7.04
CA TYR A 104 13.90 7.60 7.24
C TYR A 104 14.44 7.42 8.67
N VAL A 105 13.56 7.54 9.68
CA VAL A 105 13.94 7.34 11.09
C VAL A 105 13.73 5.90 11.59
N GLY A 106 13.44 4.94 10.69
CA GLY A 106 13.31 3.51 11.01
C GLY A 106 11.96 3.11 11.59
N LYS A 107 10.88 3.83 11.22
CA LYS A 107 9.50 3.57 11.65
C LYS A 107 8.56 3.45 10.47
N LYS A 108 7.54 2.63 10.61
CA LYS A 108 6.40 2.54 9.68
C LYS A 108 5.22 3.29 10.31
N LEU A 109 5.06 4.56 9.94
CA LEU A 109 3.96 5.42 10.36
C LEU A 109 2.97 5.57 9.20
N ASP A 110 1.71 5.80 9.52
CA ASP A 110 0.66 6.04 8.52
C ASP A 110 1.04 7.19 7.56
N GLY A 111 0.76 7.03 6.27
CA GLY A 111 0.96 8.04 5.23
C GLY A 111 -0.37 8.70 4.88
N ASP A 112 -0.48 10.01 5.09
CA ASP A 112 -1.66 10.78 4.78
C ASP A 112 -1.53 11.43 3.39
N VAL A 113 -2.44 11.15 2.49
CA VAL A 113 -2.44 11.66 1.10
C VAL A 113 -2.53 13.18 1.01
N ARG A 114 -2.99 13.87 2.08
CA ARG A 114 -3.01 15.33 2.17
C ARG A 114 -1.62 15.94 2.29
N TYR A 115 -0.66 15.16 2.72
CA TYR A 115 0.74 15.54 2.90
C TYR A 115 1.59 14.64 2.02
N ALA A 116 1.60 14.97 0.74
CA ALA A 116 2.27 14.19 -0.30
C ALA A 116 3.21 15.05 -1.13
N ASP A 117 4.23 14.44 -1.69
CA ASP A 117 5.11 15.06 -2.69
C ASP A 117 5.42 14.04 -3.78
N ILE A 118 5.56 14.52 -5.01
CA ILE A 118 6.00 13.71 -6.15
C ILE A 118 7.39 14.21 -6.55
N VAL A 119 8.36 13.31 -6.44
CA VAL A 119 9.77 13.60 -6.78
C VAL A 119 10.24 12.51 -7.75
N ASP A 120 10.72 12.91 -8.93
CA ASP A 120 11.16 11.98 -9.98
C ASP A 120 10.10 10.93 -10.33
N ASP A 121 8.85 11.38 -10.54
CA ASP A 121 7.68 10.55 -10.84
C ASP A 121 7.35 9.50 -9.76
N LYS A 122 7.80 9.69 -8.52
CA LYS A 122 7.53 8.83 -7.37
C LYS A 122 6.74 9.56 -6.31
N LEU A 123 5.66 8.94 -5.86
CA LEU A 123 4.78 9.46 -4.82
C LEU A 123 5.32 9.13 -3.43
N TYR A 124 5.48 10.13 -2.59
CA TYR A 124 5.86 10.02 -1.18
C TYR A 124 4.77 10.60 -0.29
N LEU A 125 4.39 9.85 0.75
CA LEU A 125 3.38 10.27 1.72
C LEU A 125 4.03 10.62 3.06
N PHE A 126 3.38 11.50 3.83
CA PHE A 126 3.85 11.92 5.15
C PHE A 126 2.70 11.88 6.16
N VAL A 127 3.00 11.62 7.42
CA VAL A 127 1.99 11.35 8.45
C VAL A 127 1.16 12.57 8.84
N ASN A 128 1.72 13.79 8.76
CA ASN A 128 1.05 15.03 9.09
C ASN A 128 1.80 16.26 8.57
N GLU A 129 1.22 17.43 8.75
CA GLU A 129 1.77 18.72 8.30
C GLU A 129 3.15 19.06 8.92
N GLU A 130 3.36 18.77 10.20
CA GLU A 130 4.63 19.09 10.86
C GLU A 130 5.78 18.27 10.28
N ILE A 131 5.55 16.98 10.07
CA ILE A 131 6.53 16.08 9.47
C ILE A 131 6.76 16.43 8.00
N PHE A 132 5.70 16.79 7.27
CA PHE A 132 5.83 17.25 5.90
C PHE A 132 6.69 18.52 5.80
N LYS A 133 6.49 19.50 6.70
CA LYS A 133 7.34 20.72 6.76
C LYS A 133 8.81 20.38 7.05
N LYS A 134 9.09 19.46 7.96
CA LYS A 134 10.46 18.98 8.22
C LYS A 134 11.11 18.33 7.02
N TYR A 135 10.34 17.52 6.29
CA TYR A 135 10.79 16.92 5.03
C TYR A 135 11.17 18.01 4.00
N LEU A 136 10.37 19.07 3.89
CA LEU A 136 10.62 20.15 2.93
C LEU A 136 11.92 20.93 3.20
N GLU A 137 12.46 20.89 4.43
CA GLU A 137 13.72 21.52 4.79
C GLU A 137 14.93 20.82 4.15
N ASP A 138 14.86 19.49 3.93
CA ASP A 138 15.93 18.71 3.30
C ASP A 138 15.36 17.44 2.65
N LYS A 139 14.69 17.63 1.51
CA LYS A 139 14.04 16.55 0.76
C LYS A 139 15.00 15.43 0.35
N GLU A 140 16.18 15.82 -0.16
CA GLU A 140 17.16 14.88 -0.71
C GLU A 140 17.66 13.93 0.37
N THR A 141 18.08 14.46 1.52
CA THR A 141 18.57 13.64 2.64
C THR A 141 17.48 12.69 3.14
N VAL A 142 16.24 13.16 3.29
CA VAL A 142 15.14 12.32 3.78
C VAL A 142 14.80 11.21 2.79
N ILE A 143 14.64 11.52 1.50
CA ILE A 143 14.31 10.50 0.48
C ILE A 143 15.42 9.47 0.36
N HIS A 144 16.67 9.91 0.20
CA HIS A 144 17.81 9.00 0.09
C HIS A 144 17.95 8.10 1.32
N GLY A 145 17.86 8.68 2.52
CA GLY A 145 17.93 7.93 3.77
C GLY A 145 16.75 6.97 3.97
N ALA A 146 15.54 7.36 3.53
CA ALA A 146 14.37 6.50 3.58
C ALA A 146 14.54 5.28 2.66
N HIS A 147 15.04 5.45 1.43
CA HIS A 147 15.32 4.32 0.54
C HIS A 147 16.36 3.36 1.13
N ALA A 148 17.44 3.88 1.72
CA ALA A 148 18.43 3.05 2.39
C ALA A 148 17.83 2.28 3.58
N LYS A 149 17.02 2.96 4.41
CA LYS A 149 16.40 2.35 5.59
C LYS A 149 15.30 1.37 5.24
N TRP A 150 14.55 1.59 4.16
CA TRP A 150 13.49 0.69 3.72
C TRP A 150 14.00 -0.72 3.45
N ALA A 151 15.19 -0.87 2.87
CA ALA A 151 15.83 -2.17 2.64
C ALA A 151 16.00 -2.99 3.93
N ASP A 152 16.21 -2.31 5.07
CA ASP A 152 16.39 -2.96 6.37
C ASP A 152 15.06 -3.35 7.03
N ILE A 153 14.00 -2.51 6.87
CA ILE A 153 12.76 -2.64 7.65
C ILE A 153 11.56 -3.13 6.83
N HIS A 154 11.68 -3.28 5.51
CA HIS A 154 10.57 -3.62 4.60
C HIS A 154 9.72 -4.79 5.13
N HIS A 155 10.35 -5.89 5.51
CA HIS A 155 9.67 -7.08 6.02
C HIS A 155 9.55 -7.14 7.54
N THR A 156 9.88 -6.05 8.25
CA THR A 156 9.78 -6.01 9.71
C THR A 156 8.37 -5.63 10.12
N PRO A 157 7.71 -6.40 10.98
CA PRO A 157 6.37 -6.07 11.48
C PRO A 157 6.31 -4.65 12.07
N VAL A 158 5.23 -3.91 11.78
CA VAL A 158 5.00 -2.55 12.29
C VAL A 158 5.13 -2.51 13.83
N SER A 159 4.63 -3.53 14.51
CA SER A 159 4.67 -3.66 15.97
C SER A 159 6.07 -3.84 16.57
N SER A 160 7.07 -4.12 15.73
CA SER A 160 8.47 -4.35 16.14
C SER A 160 9.39 -3.14 15.89
N LEU A 161 8.86 -2.02 15.33
CA LEU A 161 9.61 -0.81 14.96
C LEU A 161 9.41 0.39 15.89
#